data_aec77d018c55a4152a1d247829643a2a
#
_entry.id   aec77d018c55a4152a1d247829643a2a
#
_cell.length_a   1.000
_cell.length_b   1.000
_cell.length_c   1.000
_cell.angle_alpha   90.00
_cell.angle_beta   90.00
_cell.angle_gamma   90.00
#
_symmetry.space_group_name_H-M   'P 1'
#
loop_
_entity.id
_entity.type
_entity.pdbx_description
1 polymer ?
#
loop_
_entity_poly.entity_id
_entity_poly.type
_entity_poly.pdbx_seq_one_letter_code
_entity_poly.pdbx_strand_id
1 'polypeptide(L)'
;CCTIFVEDDGTRTMCTFLGAGTLISPEDIHPEHITSHKIAYLEGYLWDNQNAKMAMKKMVDICKSDNQQIAFTLSDLFCVDRHRESFKELIENDIDILFANEDEIKAQCQTDSFDKAVDYAKSLNMIVAITRSENGSVVVNKNEVIEINPVQVDRVVDTTGAGDLYAAGFLFGVAKNKDLSTCGHYASIAAAEIISHYGARPLVKLSNLV
;
A
#
# COMPACT_ATOMS: atom_id res chain seq x y z
N CYS A 1 6.39 -3.57 -18.78
CA CYS A 1 7.21 -4.78 -18.64
C CYS A 1 8.23 -4.57 -17.53
N CYS A 2 8.38 -5.56 -16.66
CA CYS A 2 9.42 -5.56 -15.63
C CYS A 2 10.16 -6.90 -15.69
N THR A 3 11.49 -6.84 -15.79
CA THR A 3 12.35 -8.02 -15.63
C THR A 3 12.85 -8.02 -14.19
N ILE A 4 12.61 -9.10 -13.47
CA ILE A 4 12.94 -9.23 -12.06
C ILE A 4 13.96 -10.33 -11.90
N PHE A 5 15.11 -9.99 -11.31
CA PHE A 5 16.16 -10.93 -10.91
C PHE A 5 15.97 -11.19 -9.42
N VAL A 6 15.74 -12.45 -9.07
CA VAL A 6 15.51 -12.88 -7.68
C VAL A 6 16.72 -13.68 -7.22
N GLU A 7 17.27 -13.32 -6.06
CA GLU A 7 18.39 -14.00 -5.43
C GLU A 7 17.92 -15.15 -4.52
N ASP A 8 18.82 -16.00 -4.07
CA ASP A 8 18.49 -17.20 -3.28
C ASP A 8 17.86 -16.89 -1.91
N ASP A 9 18.06 -15.67 -1.40
CA ASP A 9 17.47 -15.16 -0.16
C ASP A 9 16.12 -14.46 -0.35
N GLY A 10 15.60 -14.42 -1.60
CA GLY A 10 14.35 -13.75 -1.94
C GLY A 10 14.47 -12.24 -2.20
N THR A 11 15.68 -11.66 -2.09
CA THR A 11 15.92 -10.28 -2.53
C THR A 11 15.80 -10.16 -4.04
N ARG A 12 15.46 -8.96 -4.54
CA ARG A 12 15.21 -8.78 -5.95
C ARG A 12 15.76 -7.48 -6.51
N THR A 13 16.20 -7.53 -7.74
CA THR A 13 16.52 -6.36 -8.57
C THR A 13 15.53 -6.25 -9.72
N MET A 14 14.93 -5.08 -9.88
CA MET A 14 13.88 -4.84 -10.86
C MET A 14 14.37 -3.91 -11.98
N CYS A 15 14.26 -4.37 -13.22
CA CYS A 15 14.47 -3.55 -14.42
C CYS A 15 13.11 -3.26 -15.06
N THR A 16 12.55 -2.09 -14.75
CA THR A 16 11.17 -1.74 -15.10
C THR A 16 11.11 -0.78 -16.28
N PHE A 17 10.30 -1.13 -17.28
CA PHE A 17 9.83 -0.25 -18.33
C PHE A 17 8.32 -0.06 -18.17
N LEU A 18 7.90 1.10 -17.68
CA LEU A 18 6.51 1.40 -17.31
C LEU A 18 5.56 1.41 -18.52
N GLY A 19 6.06 1.77 -19.72
CA GLY A 19 5.28 1.73 -20.96
C GLY A 19 4.03 2.60 -20.89
N ALA A 20 2.89 2.04 -21.28
CA ALA A 20 1.61 2.75 -21.31
C ALA A 20 1.10 3.20 -19.92
N GLY A 21 1.59 2.60 -18.82
CA GLY A 21 1.22 3.02 -17.47
C GLY A 21 1.55 4.47 -17.15
N THR A 22 2.54 5.05 -17.83
CA THR A 22 2.90 6.48 -17.68
C THR A 22 2.00 7.44 -18.49
N LEU A 23 1.14 6.91 -19.33
CA LEU A 23 0.27 7.71 -20.22
C LEU A 23 -1.09 8.02 -19.61
N ILE A 24 -1.39 7.49 -18.43
CA ILE A 24 -2.64 7.79 -17.73
C ILE A 24 -2.78 9.31 -17.54
N SER A 25 -3.98 9.82 -17.78
CA SER A 25 -4.30 11.23 -17.76
C SER A 25 -5.68 11.48 -17.11
N PRO A 26 -6.06 12.72 -16.80
CA PRO A 26 -7.38 13.02 -16.27
C PRO A 26 -8.54 12.57 -17.16
N GLU A 27 -8.32 12.46 -18.47
CA GLU A 27 -9.32 12.01 -19.44
C GLU A 27 -9.68 10.52 -19.25
N ASP A 28 -8.76 9.72 -18.72
CA ASP A 28 -8.97 8.29 -18.47
C ASP A 28 -9.75 8.04 -17.17
N ILE A 29 -9.93 9.06 -16.34
CA ILE A 29 -10.66 8.95 -15.07
C ILE A 29 -12.13 9.29 -15.28
N HIS A 30 -12.95 8.25 -15.33
CA HIS A 30 -14.38 8.32 -15.52
C HIS A 30 -15.12 8.19 -14.18
N PRO A 31 -15.93 9.20 -13.76
CA PRO A 31 -16.61 9.17 -12.45
C PRO A 31 -17.43 7.91 -12.21
N GLU A 32 -18.13 7.40 -13.22
CA GLU A 32 -18.97 6.20 -13.12
C GLU A 32 -18.19 4.93 -12.77
N HIS A 33 -16.90 4.86 -13.15
CA HIS A 33 -16.04 3.75 -12.76
C HIS A 33 -15.58 3.88 -11.30
N ILE A 34 -15.36 5.10 -10.83
CA ILE A 34 -14.91 5.36 -9.47
C ILE A 34 -16.07 5.16 -8.48
N THR A 35 -17.22 5.81 -8.71
CA THR A 35 -18.37 5.83 -7.78
C THR A 35 -19.06 4.48 -7.64
N SER A 36 -18.80 3.52 -8.53
CA SER A 36 -19.30 2.14 -8.41
C SER A 36 -18.56 1.28 -7.38
N HIS A 37 -17.46 1.78 -6.78
CA HIS A 37 -16.59 1.05 -5.86
C HIS A 37 -16.61 1.69 -4.46
N LYS A 38 -16.19 0.92 -3.44
CA LYS A 38 -16.16 1.40 -2.05
C LYS A 38 -14.89 2.15 -1.69
N ILE A 39 -13.77 1.74 -2.28
CA ILE A 39 -12.44 2.23 -1.94
C ILE A 39 -11.66 2.46 -3.24
N ALA A 40 -11.05 3.63 -3.36
CA ALA A 40 -10.07 3.92 -4.39
C ALA A 40 -8.67 3.67 -3.82
N TYR A 41 -7.80 2.99 -4.57
CA TYR A 41 -6.42 2.70 -4.18
C TYR A 41 -5.46 3.44 -5.10
N LEU A 42 -4.59 4.25 -4.51
CA LEU A 42 -3.61 5.09 -5.18
C LEU A 42 -2.19 4.60 -4.89
N GLU A 43 -1.31 4.69 -5.88
CA GLU A 43 0.09 4.32 -5.76
C GLU A 43 1.02 5.53 -5.94
N GLY A 44 2.00 5.65 -5.07
CA GLY A 44 3.02 6.71 -5.12
C GLY A 44 3.82 6.72 -6.42
N TYR A 45 4.03 5.57 -7.05
CA TYR A 45 4.69 5.46 -8.36
C TYR A 45 4.10 6.38 -9.45
N LEU A 46 2.80 6.64 -9.40
CA LEU A 46 2.11 7.49 -10.38
C LEU A 46 2.41 8.99 -10.20
N TRP A 47 3.08 9.37 -9.12
CA TRP A 47 3.44 10.76 -8.84
C TRP A 47 4.59 11.29 -9.69
N ASP A 48 5.40 10.43 -10.28
CA ASP A 48 6.54 10.82 -11.13
C ASP A 48 6.10 11.49 -12.46
N ASN A 49 4.94 11.11 -12.99
CA ASN A 49 4.40 11.69 -14.22
C ASN A 49 3.33 12.74 -13.89
N GLN A 50 3.46 13.95 -14.45
CA GLN A 50 2.53 15.06 -14.15
C GLN A 50 1.08 14.75 -14.56
N ASN A 51 0.85 14.10 -15.72
CA ASN A 51 -0.50 13.74 -16.13
C ASN A 51 -1.10 12.67 -15.23
N ALA A 52 -0.31 11.66 -14.84
CA ALA A 52 -0.75 10.64 -13.90
C ALA A 52 -1.06 11.25 -12.53
N LYS A 53 -0.23 12.17 -12.04
CA LYS A 53 -0.51 12.91 -10.80
C LYS A 53 -1.82 13.71 -10.89
N MET A 54 -2.09 14.36 -12.03
CA MET A 54 -3.37 15.07 -12.24
C MET A 54 -4.56 14.11 -12.31
N ALA A 55 -4.38 12.93 -12.92
CA ALA A 55 -5.40 11.88 -12.94
C ALA A 55 -5.73 11.40 -11.52
N MET A 56 -4.69 11.16 -10.68
CA MET A 56 -4.89 10.78 -9.28
C MET A 56 -5.62 11.87 -8.49
N LYS A 57 -5.24 13.13 -8.66
CA LYS A 57 -5.95 14.25 -8.03
C LYS A 57 -7.43 14.31 -8.43
N LYS A 58 -7.75 14.13 -9.71
CA LYS A 58 -9.14 14.04 -10.18
C LYS A 58 -9.87 12.87 -9.53
N MET A 59 -9.23 11.70 -9.37
CA MET A 59 -9.83 10.56 -8.69
C MET A 59 -10.13 10.88 -7.21
N VAL A 60 -9.21 11.54 -6.51
CA VAL A 60 -9.41 12.02 -5.13
C VAL A 60 -10.63 12.94 -5.05
N ASP A 61 -10.75 13.93 -5.93
CA ASP A 61 -11.87 14.87 -5.95
C ASP A 61 -13.22 14.15 -6.14
N ILE A 62 -13.27 13.16 -7.03
CA ILE A 62 -14.46 12.32 -7.26
C ILE A 62 -14.81 11.53 -6.00
N CYS A 63 -13.83 10.84 -5.39
CA CYS A 63 -14.04 10.04 -4.19
C CYS A 63 -14.57 10.89 -3.03
N LYS A 64 -13.99 12.08 -2.81
CA LYS A 64 -14.45 13.01 -1.76
C LYS A 64 -15.88 13.49 -2.01
N SER A 65 -16.22 13.78 -3.26
CA SER A 65 -17.58 14.21 -3.62
C SER A 65 -18.63 13.13 -3.38
N ASP A 66 -18.26 11.85 -3.45
CA ASP A 66 -19.14 10.68 -3.28
C ASP A 66 -18.98 10.00 -1.91
N ASN A 67 -18.18 10.58 -1.00
CA ASN A 67 -17.85 10.03 0.33
C ASN A 67 -17.26 8.61 0.28
N GLN A 68 -16.45 8.31 -0.72
CA GLN A 68 -15.72 7.06 -0.84
C GLN A 68 -14.40 7.12 -0.08
N GLN A 69 -13.96 5.97 0.43
CA GLN A 69 -12.66 5.85 1.08
C GLN A 69 -11.52 5.88 0.07
N ILE A 70 -10.43 6.52 0.44
CA ILE A 70 -9.21 6.62 -0.34
C ILE A 70 -8.07 5.96 0.42
N ALA A 71 -7.49 4.94 -0.21
CA ALA A 71 -6.29 4.27 0.27
C ALA A 71 -5.09 4.68 -0.59
N PHE A 72 -3.94 4.86 0.04
CA PHE A 72 -2.71 5.27 -0.62
C PHE A 72 -1.53 4.42 -0.13
N THR A 73 -0.63 4.03 -1.02
CA THR A 73 0.66 3.46 -0.67
C THR A 73 1.81 4.40 -1.02
N LEU A 74 2.81 4.48 -0.15
CA LEU A 74 4.03 5.25 -0.40
C LEU A 74 4.89 4.64 -1.52
N SER A 75 4.69 3.36 -1.81
CA SER A 75 5.24 2.57 -2.92
C SER A 75 6.72 2.18 -2.81
N ASP A 76 7.62 3.14 -2.66
CA ASP A 76 9.03 2.90 -2.35
C ASP A 76 9.73 4.15 -1.78
N LEU A 77 10.95 3.95 -1.24
CA LEU A 77 11.78 5.02 -0.68
C LEU A 77 12.11 6.12 -1.71
N PHE A 78 12.32 5.75 -2.98
CA PHE A 78 12.66 6.74 -4.01
C PHE A 78 11.47 7.64 -4.33
N CYS A 79 10.25 7.10 -4.29
CA CYS A 79 9.02 7.89 -4.41
C CYS A 79 8.87 8.85 -3.23
N VAL A 80 9.08 8.37 -2.01
CA VAL A 80 9.02 9.21 -0.80
C VAL A 80 10.05 10.34 -0.87
N ASP A 81 11.30 10.04 -1.24
CA ASP A 81 12.36 11.06 -1.29
C ASP A 81 12.08 12.14 -2.33
N ARG A 82 11.53 11.75 -3.49
CA ARG A 82 11.20 12.72 -4.56
C ARG A 82 9.95 13.53 -4.28
N HIS A 83 8.98 12.96 -3.58
CA HIS A 83 7.62 13.53 -3.49
C HIS A 83 7.14 13.80 -2.05
N ARG A 84 8.03 13.75 -1.05
CA ARG A 84 7.71 13.82 0.40
C ARG A 84 6.68 14.89 0.75
N GLU A 85 6.92 16.13 0.34
CA GLU A 85 6.01 17.22 0.67
C GLU A 85 4.64 17.07 0.00
N SER A 86 4.62 16.61 -1.25
CA SER A 86 3.37 16.36 -1.98
C SER A 86 2.60 15.15 -1.41
N PHE A 87 3.32 14.13 -0.94
CA PHE A 87 2.72 13.01 -0.21
C PHE A 87 2.18 13.45 1.13
N LYS A 88 2.92 14.29 1.86
CA LYS A 88 2.45 14.86 3.12
C LYS A 88 1.13 15.62 2.94
N GLU A 89 1.07 16.51 1.95
CA GLU A 89 -0.16 17.24 1.62
C GLU A 89 -1.33 16.31 1.33
N LEU A 90 -1.11 15.27 0.50
CA LEU A 90 -2.13 14.28 0.17
C LEU A 90 -2.59 13.49 1.39
N ILE A 91 -1.63 12.97 2.19
CA ILE A 91 -1.90 12.17 3.39
C ILE A 91 -2.72 12.96 4.40
N GLU A 92 -2.33 14.19 4.70
CA GLU A 92 -2.97 15.00 5.75
C GLU A 92 -4.39 15.47 5.36
N ASN A 93 -4.70 15.58 4.07
CA ASN A 93 -5.96 16.19 3.63
C ASN A 93 -6.96 15.22 2.97
N ASP A 94 -6.49 14.11 2.40
CA ASP A 94 -7.29 13.38 1.44
C ASP A 94 -7.34 11.86 1.65
N ILE A 95 -6.47 11.29 2.49
CA ILE A 95 -6.34 9.84 2.64
C ILE A 95 -7.05 9.33 3.90
N ASP A 96 -7.72 8.19 3.77
CA ASP A 96 -8.35 7.47 4.87
C ASP A 96 -7.51 6.28 5.36
N ILE A 97 -6.76 5.65 4.45
CA ILE A 97 -5.93 4.47 4.74
C ILE A 97 -4.57 4.63 4.08
N LEU A 98 -3.50 4.65 4.87
CA LEU A 98 -2.13 4.72 4.39
C LEU A 98 -1.44 3.36 4.53
N PHE A 99 -0.77 2.92 3.47
CA PHE A 99 0.13 1.78 3.47
C PHE A 99 1.57 2.24 3.30
N ALA A 100 2.45 1.67 4.11
CA ALA A 100 3.89 1.90 4.02
C ALA A 100 4.64 0.69 4.57
N ASN A 101 5.88 0.50 4.17
CA ASN A 101 6.80 -0.31 4.97
C ASN A 101 7.50 0.56 6.03
N GLU A 102 8.26 -0.08 6.92
CA GLU A 102 8.97 0.60 8.02
C GLU A 102 9.91 1.70 7.49
N ASP A 103 10.64 1.43 6.41
CA ASP A 103 11.60 2.38 5.87
C ASP A 103 10.91 3.56 5.16
N GLU A 104 9.84 3.29 4.44
CA GLU A 104 9.03 4.33 3.77
C GLU A 104 8.40 5.29 4.79
N ILE A 105 7.79 4.78 5.85
CA ILE A 105 7.17 5.65 6.86
C ILE A 105 8.22 6.45 7.64
N LYS A 106 9.37 5.85 7.96
CA LYS A 106 10.50 6.55 8.56
C LYS A 106 11.02 7.68 7.66
N ALA A 107 11.17 7.41 6.36
CA ALA A 107 11.57 8.41 5.38
C ALA A 107 10.53 9.54 5.25
N GLN A 108 9.24 9.20 5.23
CA GLN A 108 8.15 10.19 5.13
C GLN A 108 8.16 11.16 6.31
N CYS A 109 8.35 10.68 7.54
CA CYS A 109 8.40 11.53 8.73
C CYS A 109 9.82 11.94 9.15
N GLN A 110 10.84 11.68 8.33
CA GLN A 110 12.24 12.07 8.50
C GLN A 110 12.83 11.63 9.85
N THR A 111 12.70 10.34 10.17
CA THR A 111 13.25 9.75 11.40
C THR A 111 13.87 8.38 11.14
N ASP A 112 14.87 8.00 11.94
CA ASP A 112 15.44 6.64 11.95
C ASP A 112 14.76 5.72 12.98
N SER A 113 13.89 6.28 13.85
CA SER A 113 13.23 5.56 14.93
C SER A 113 11.85 5.08 14.50
N PHE A 114 11.60 3.77 14.61
CA PHE A 114 10.28 3.19 14.37
C PHE A 114 9.22 3.73 15.34
N ASP A 115 9.57 3.90 16.63
CA ASP A 115 8.64 4.44 17.62
C ASP A 115 8.16 5.85 17.25
N LYS A 116 9.07 6.71 16.75
CA LYS A 116 8.70 8.04 16.25
C LYS A 116 7.85 7.97 14.98
N ALA A 117 8.08 6.98 14.11
CA ALA A 117 7.23 6.75 12.95
C ALA A 117 5.82 6.29 13.35
N VAL A 118 5.70 5.47 14.40
CA VAL A 118 4.40 5.11 15.00
C VAL A 118 3.73 6.33 15.63
N ASP A 119 4.47 7.21 16.31
CA ASP A 119 3.91 8.45 16.87
C ASP A 119 3.46 9.42 15.77
N TYR A 120 4.20 9.50 14.66
CA TYR A 120 3.72 10.20 13.46
C TYR A 120 2.42 9.59 12.93
N ALA A 121 2.35 8.27 12.79
CA ALA A 121 1.12 7.59 12.34
C ALA A 121 -0.08 7.86 13.28
N LYS A 122 0.12 7.92 14.59
CA LYS A 122 -0.93 8.30 15.56
C LYS A 122 -1.41 9.75 15.39
N SER A 123 -0.52 10.64 14.94
CA SER A 123 -0.87 12.05 14.70
C SER A 123 -1.76 12.24 13.48
N LEU A 124 -1.74 11.27 12.55
CA LEU A 124 -2.62 11.23 11.39
C LEU A 124 -4.00 10.71 11.82
N ASN A 125 -5.06 11.41 11.45
CA ASN A 125 -6.43 11.01 11.83
C ASN A 125 -7.01 9.97 10.85
N MET A 126 -6.24 8.91 10.57
CA MET A 126 -6.56 7.87 9.59
C MET A 126 -6.06 6.50 10.04
N ILE A 127 -6.33 5.47 9.24
CA ILE A 127 -5.73 4.14 9.42
C ILE A 127 -4.37 4.13 8.72
N VAL A 128 -3.32 3.70 9.44
CA VAL A 128 -1.98 3.51 8.88
C VAL A 128 -1.56 2.07 9.10
N ALA A 129 -1.28 1.34 8.03
CA ALA A 129 -0.79 -0.04 8.09
C ALA A 129 0.68 -0.07 7.66
N ILE A 130 1.55 -0.45 8.59
CA ILE A 130 3.02 -0.43 8.42
C ILE A 130 3.54 -1.86 8.41
N THR A 131 4.07 -2.32 7.29
CA THR A 131 4.69 -3.63 7.16
C THR A 131 6.14 -3.60 7.65
N ARG A 132 6.59 -4.71 8.27
CA ARG A 132 7.89 -4.82 8.94
C ARG A 132 8.60 -6.15 8.62
N SER A 133 8.44 -6.62 7.41
CA SER A 133 9.03 -7.89 6.93
C SER A 133 8.74 -9.06 7.89
N GLU A 134 9.77 -9.73 8.39
CA GLU A 134 9.67 -10.85 9.34
C GLU A 134 9.07 -10.46 10.70
N ASN A 135 9.04 -9.17 11.03
CA ASN A 135 8.41 -8.66 12.25
C ASN A 135 6.90 -8.42 12.10
N GLY A 136 6.29 -8.86 10.99
CA GLY A 136 4.87 -8.71 10.75
C GLY A 136 4.46 -7.30 10.35
N SER A 137 3.46 -6.72 11.02
CA SER A 137 3.01 -5.37 10.73
C SER A 137 2.39 -4.70 11.95
N VAL A 138 2.27 -3.38 11.87
CA VAL A 138 1.59 -2.57 12.88
C VAL A 138 0.48 -1.78 12.19
N VAL A 139 -0.73 -1.87 12.73
CA VAL A 139 -1.87 -1.07 12.29
C VAL A 139 -2.14 -0.01 13.34
N VAL A 140 -2.11 1.24 12.92
CA VAL A 140 -2.37 2.41 13.78
C VAL A 140 -3.69 3.04 13.36
N ASN A 141 -4.56 3.31 14.32
CA ASN A 141 -5.77 4.09 14.11
C ASN A 141 -5.92 5.06 15.28
N LYS A 142 -5.60 6.31 15.08
CA LYS A 142 -5.51 7.31 16.16
C LYS A 142 -4.54 6.84 17.25
N ASN A 143 -5.04 6.66 18.47
CA ASN A 143 -4.22 6.20 19.61
C ASN A 143 -4.14 4.68 19.75
N GLU A 144 -4.91 3.92 18.96
CA GLU A 144 -4.87 2.47 18.97
C GLU A 144 -3.70 1.98 18.11
N VAL A 145 -2.90 1.07 18.65
CA VAL A 145 -1.78 0.41 17.95
C VAL A 145 -1.99 -1.08 18.07
N ILE A 146 -2.15 -1.74 16.93
CA ILE A 146 -2.41 -3.18 16.83
C ILE A 146 -1.21 -3.84 16.17
N GLU A 147 -0.51 -4.67 16.92
CA GLU A 147 0.56 -5.50 16.37
C GLU A 147 -0.04 -6.74 15.70
N ILE A 148 0.38 -7.01 14.48
CA ILE A 148 -0.04 -8.15 13.68
C ILE A 148 1.17 -9.06 13.48
N ASN A 149 1.09 -10.26 14.03
CA ASN A 149 2.14 -11.26 13.86
C ASN A 149 2.24 -11.68 12.38
N PRO A 150 3.46 -11.96 11.88
CA PRO A 150 3.65 -12.49 10.54
C PRO A 150 3.05 -13.90 10.43
N VAL A 151 2.46 -14.21 9.29
CA VAL A 151 2.14 -15.59 8.95
C VAL A 151 3.41 -16.29 8.51
N GLN A 152 3.77 -17.39 9.17
CA GLN A 152 4.99 -18.13 8.90
C GLN A 152 4.91 -18.83 7.52
N VAL A 153 6.00 -18.77 6.78
CA VAL A 153 6.21 -19.50 5.54
C VAL A 153 7.42 -20.42 5.69
N ASP A 154 7.39 -21.55 5.01
CA ASP A 154 8.53 -22.51 5.06
C ASP A 154 9.81 -21.88 4.49
N ARG A 155 9.64 -21.07 3.43
CA ARG A 155 10.73 -20.36 2.76
C ARG A 155 10.19 -19.11 2.06
N VAL A 156 10.94 -18.02 2.14
CA VAL A 156 10.76 -16.85 1.28
C VAL A 156 11.42 -17.15 -0.07
N VAL A 157 10.63 -17.11 -1.15
CA VAL A 157 11.07 -17.41 -2.52
C VAL A 157 11.25 -16.13 -3.33
N ASP A 158 10.25 -15.24 -3.28
CA ASP A 158 10.24 -13.98 -4.04
C ASP A 158 9.35 -12.97 -3.32
N THR A 159 9.89 -11.82 -2.94
CA THR A 159 9.11 -10.79 -2.23
C THR A 159 8.35 -9.85 -3.17
N THR A 160 8.32 -10.13 -4.48
CA THR A 160 7.59 -9.33 -5.46
C THR A 160 6.09 -9.37 -5.20
N GLY A 161 5.48 -8.19 -5.04
CA GLY A 161 4.05 -8.07 -4.78
C GLY A 161 3.64 -8.25 -3.31
N ALA A 162 4.59 -8.45 -2.36
CA ALA A 162 4.25 -8.62 -0.94
C ALA A 162 3.45 -7.44 -0.39
N GLY A 163 3.86 -6.20 -0.67
CA GLY A 163 3.14 -4.99 -0.27
C GLY A 163 1.77 -4.86 -0.93
N ASP A 164 1.68 -5.20 -2.22
CA ASP A 164 0.42 -5.13 -2.98
C ASP A 164 -0.60 -6.13 -2.43
N LEU A 165 -0.16 -7.36 -2.16
CA LEU A 165 -1.03 -8.40 -1.62
C LEU A 165 -1.39 -8.13 -0.15
N TYR A 166 -0.47 -7.55 0.63
CA TYR A 166 -0.79 -7.06 1.97
C TYR A 166 -1.92 -6.02 1.90
N ALA A 167 -1.79 -4.99 1.06
CA ALA A 167 -2.82 -3.98 0.87
C ALA A 167 -4.14 -4.59 0.37
N ALA A 168 -4.10 -5.52 -0.58
CA ALA A 168 -5.28 -6.21 -1.10
C ALA A 168 -6.03 -6.99 0.00
N GLY A 169 -5.33 -7.75 0.83
CA GLY A 169 -5.91 -8.50 1.95
C GLY A 169 -6.50 -7.57 3.01
N PHE A 170 -5.81 -6.48 3.33
CA PHE A 170 -6.28 -5.47 4.27
C PHE A 170 -7.57 -4.80 3.78
N LEU A 171 -7.55 -4.29 2.55
CA LEU A 171 -8.69 -3.60 1.93
C LEU A 171 -9.89 -4.54 1.72
N PHE A 172 -9.66 -5.83 1.47
CA PHE A 172 -10.73 -6.83 1.45
C PHE A 172 -11.42 -6.91 2.81
N GLY A 173 -10.66 -6.95 3.91
CA GLY A 173 -11.20 -6.93 5.26
C GLY A 173 -12.02 -5.66 5.55
N VAL A 174 -11.48 -4.48 5.21
CA VAL A 174 -12.17 -3.18 5.33
C VAL A 174 -13.48 -3.18 4.54
N ALA A 175 -13.45 -3.61 3.27
CA ALA A 175 -14.65 -3.67 2.40
C ALA A 175 -15.73 -4.64 2.92
N LYS A 176 -15.33 -5.59 3.80
CA LYS A 176 -16.22 -6.53 4.50
C LYS A 176 -16.58 -6.08 5.93
N ASN A 177 -16.22 -4.85 6.30
CA ASN A 177 -16.46 -4.26 7.63
C ASN A 177 -15.89 -5.14 8.78
N LYS A 178 -14.71 -5.72 8.58
CA LYS A 178 -13.97 -6.44 9.62
C LYS A 178 -13.25 -5.44 10.53
N ASP A 179 -12.97 -5.86 11.77
CA ASP A 179 -12.10 -5.11 12.66
C ASP A 179 -10.65 -5.06 12.12
N LEU A 180 -9.86 -4.08 12.59
CA LEU A 180 -8.53 -3.81 12.06
C LEU A 180 -7.53 -4.95 12.31
N SER A 181 -7.70 -5.69 13.42
CA SER A 181 -6.88 -6.87 13.71
C SER A 181 -7.13 -7.97 12.66
N THR A 182 -8.41 -8.22 12.34
CA THR A 182 -8.79 -9.16 11.27
C THR A 182 -8.31 -8.68 9.90
N CYS A 183 -8.42 -7.38 9.59
CA CYS A 183 -7.89 -6.81 8.34
C CYS A 183 -6.38 -7.05 8.21
N GLY A 184 -5.60 -6.78 9.27
CA GLY A 184 -4.17 -7.03 9.31
C GLY A 184 -3.82 -8.52 9.18
N HIS A 185 -4.61 -9.40 9.79
CA HIS A 185 -4.42 -10.86 9.64
C HIS A 185 -4.65 -11.33 8.20
N TYR A 186 -5.72 -10.88 7.54
CA TYR A 186 -5.97 -11.18 6.13
C TYR A 186 -4.85 -10.65 5.22
N ALA A 187 -4.35 -9.47 5.52
CA ALA A 187 -3.20 -8.88 4.84
C ALA A 187 -1.94 -9.74 4.98
N SER A 188 -1.65 -10.22 6.20
CA SER A 188 -0.50 -11.09 6.46
C SER A 188 -0.61 -12.45 5.76
N ILE A 189 -1.82 -13.03 5.69
CA ILE A 189 -2.06 -14.27 4.94
C ILE A 189 -1.79 -14.07 3.44
N ALA A 190 -2.30 -12.99 2.87
CA ALA A 190 -2.10 -12.70 1.45
C ALA A 190 -0.62 -12.42 1.12
N ALA A 191 0.09 -11.71 2.01
CA ALA A 191 1.52 -11.48 1.88
C ALA A 191 2.34 -12.78 2.02
N ALA A 192 1.98 -13.67 2.93
CA ALA A 192 2.63 -14.97 3.12
C ALA A 192 2.47 -15.88 1.90
N GLU A 193 1.30 -15.90 1.29
CA GLU A 193 1.06 -16.67 0.08
C GLU A 193 1.97 -16.21 -1.06
N ILE A 194 1.99 -14.89 -1.34
CA ILE A 194 2.73 -14.39 -2.50
C ILE A 194 4.25 -14.56 -2.37
N ILE A 195 4.81 -14.46 -1.16
CA ILE A 195 6.26 -14.62 -0.97
C ILE A 195 6.74 -16.07 -0.95
N SER A 196 5.83 -17.04 -1.00
CA SER A 196 6.13 -18.48 -0.99
C SER A 196 6.46 -19.06 -2.37
N HIS A 197 6.33 -18.26 -3.43
CA HIS A 197 6.56 -18.70 -4.81
C HIS A 197 7.03 -17.52 -5.69
N TYR A 198 7.47 -17.81 -6.91
CA TYR A 198 7.86 -16.77 -7.87
C TYR A 198 6.66 -16.06 -8.48
N GLY A 199 6.79 -14.75 -8.65
CA GLY A 199 5.87 -13.89 -9.37
C GLY A 199 4.87 -13.17 -8.48
N ALA A 200 4.29 -12.08 -8.99
CA ALA A 200 3.46 -11.13 -8.25
C ALA A 200 1.94 -11.45 -8.29
N ARG A 201 1.55 -12.68 -8.60
CA ARG A 201 0.14 -13.09 -8.64
C ARG A 201 -0.09 -14.33 -7.78
N PRO A 202 -1.13 -14.34 -6.92
CA PRO A 202 -1.44 -15.50 -6.11
C PRO A 202 -1.66 -16.76 -6.95
N LEU A 203 -1.14 -17.90 -6.50
CA LEU A 203 -1.37 -19.20 -7.11
C LEU A 203 -2.67 -19.86 -6.63
N VAL A 204 -3.21 -19.37 -5.52
CA VAL A 204 -4.45 -19.86 -4.94
C VAL A 204 -5.49 -18.75 -4.85
N LYS A 205 -6.75 -19.12 -4.73
CA LYS A 205 -7.83 -18.18 -4.47
C LYS A 205 -7.73 -17.73 -3.00
N LEU A 206 -7.28 -16.48 -2.74
CA LEU A 206 -7.05 -15.95 -1.40
C LEU A 206 -8.26 -16.06 -0.47
N SER A 207 -9.49 -15.96 -0.99
CA SER A 207 -10.70 -16.15 -0.18
C SER A 207 -10.87 -17.56 0.39
N ASN A 208 -10.03 -18.52 0.03
CA ASN A 208 -10.04 -19.86 0.63
C ASN A 208 -9.06 -19.95 1.82
N LEU A 209 -8.27 -18.92 2.04
CA LEU A 209 -7.27 -18.86 3.11
C LEU A 209 -7.77 -18.05 4.33
N VAL A 210 -8.86 -17.29 4.18
CA VAL A 210 -9.45 -16.38 5.17
C VAL A 210 -10.89 -16.72 5.51
#